data_b336a3d9cfb013196bf7e5df5030c1f9
#
_entry.id   b336a3d9cfb013196bf7e5df5030c1f9
#
_cell.length_a   1.000
_cell.length_b   1.000
_cell.length_c   1.000
_cell.angle_alpha   90.00
_cell.angle_beta   90.00
_cell.angle_gamma   90.00
#
_symmetry.space_group_name_H-M   'P 1'
#
loop_
_entity.id
_entity.type
_entity.pdbx_description
1 polymer ?
#
loop_
_entity_poly.entity_id
_entity_poly.type
_entity_poly.pdbx_seq_one_letter_code
_entity_poly.pdbx_strand_id
1 'polypeptide(L)'
;CLAEAIYFESGNQSDAGRLAVGHVVLNRQEMREYPNTICDVVHQAEYRENWKGNMIPVKHRCQFSYFCDGKPESIEDSKTWNESYMLATLLVNGMYDFTHGASHYHNDSVHPYWADHLYKTVTIDNHIFYK
;
A
#
# COMPACT_ATOMS: atom_id res chain seq x y z
N CYS A 1 -5.17 7.52 5.85
CA CYS A 1 -4.83 6.86 4.57
C CYS A 1 -3.69 5.88 4.73
N LEU A 2 -2.52 6.32 5.24
CA LEU A 2 -1.36 5.44 5.37
C LEU A 2 -1.61 4.29 6.35
N ALA A 3 -2.16 4.57 7.53
CA ALA A 3 -2.50 3.55 8.52
C ALA A 3 -3.50 2.53 7.96
N GLU A 4 -4.46 2.99 7.19
CA GLU A 4 -5.45 2.14 6.53
C GLU A 4 -4.78 1.19 5.54
N ALA A 5 -3.89 1.70 4.69
CA ALA A 5 -3.15 0.87 3.75
C ALA A 5 -2.32 -0.19 4.49
N ILE A 6 -1.59 0.20 5.54
CA ILE A 6 -0.80 -0.73 6.35
C ILE A 6 -1.70 -1.80 6.96
N TYR A 7 -2.83 -1.40 7.53
CA TYR A 7 -3.76 -2.32 8.18
C TYR A 7 -4.30 -3.38 7.21
N PHE A 8 -4.86 -2.93 6.09
CA PHE A 8 -5.51 -3.85 5.15
C PHE A 8 -4.54 -4.65 4.31
N GLU A 9 -3.38 -4.07 3.96
CA GLU A 9 -2.39 -4.74 3.10
C GLU A 9 -1.44 -5.64 3.87
N SER A 10 -1.09 -5.29 5.09
CA SER A 10 -0.02 -5.98 5.82
C SER A 10 -0.25 -6.14 7.31
N GLY A 11 -1.50 -6.00 7.78
CA GLY A 11 -1.81 -6.07 9.21
C GLY A 11 -1.38 -7.37 9.88
N ASN A 12 -1.29 -8.47 9.12
CA ASN A 12 -0.87 -9.78 9.60
C ASN A 12 0.65 -10.01 9.48
N GLN A 13 1.40 -9.03 9.02
CA GLN A 13 2.85 -9.13 8.87
C GLN A 13 3.56 -8.64 10.13
N SER A 14 4.87 -8.86 10.18
CA SER A 14 5.72 -8.29 11.23
C SER A 14 5.75 -6.76 11.15
N ASP A 15 6.27 -6.10 12.18
CA ASP A 15 6.48 -4.65 12.15
C ASP A 15 7.34 -4.24 10.96
N ALA A 16 8.40 -5.02 10.67
CA ALA A 16 9.25 -4.76 9.50
C ALA A 16 8.47 -4.84 8.20
N GLY A 17 7.60 -5.84 8.05
CA GLY A 17 6.75 -5.99 6.87
C GLY A 17 5.76 -4.85 6.71
N ARG A 18 5.14 -4.44 7.81
CA ARG A 18 4.19 -3.31 7.83
C ARG A 18 4.87 -1.99 7.50
N LEU A 19 6.07 -1.75 8.06
CA LEU A 19 6.86 -0.56 7.73
C LEU A 19 7.28 -0.57 6.26
N ALA A 20 7.64 -1.74 5.72
CA ALA A 20 8.04 -1.86 4.32
C ALA A 20 6.91 -1.49 3.36
N VAL A 21 5.68 -1.94 3.62
CA VAL A 21 4.51 -1.56 2.82
C VAL A 21 4.27 -0.05 2.92
N GLY A 22 4.39 0.52 4.11
CA GLY A 22 4.27 1.97 4.30
C GLY A 22 5.34 2.74 3.53
N HIS A 23 6.58 2.24 3.49
CA HIS A 23 7.64 2.87 2.70
C HIS A 23 7.35 2.85 1.21
N VAL A 24 6.72 1.79 0.68
CA VAL A 24 6.30 1.77 -0.73
C VAL A 24 5.36 2.94 -1.03
N VAL A 25 4.39 3.20 -0.17
CA VAL A 25 3.48 4.34 -0.33
C VAL A 25 4.26 5.67 -0.33
N LEU A 26 5.17 5.86 0.65
CA LEU A 26 5.96 7.08 0.75
C LEU A 26 6.89 7.25 -0.45
N ASN A 27 7.50 6.17 -0.92
CA ASN A 27 8.38 6.20 -2.09
C ASN A 27 7.60 6.58 -3.36
N ARG A 28 6.41 6.02 -3.54
CA ARG A 28 5.54 6.39 -4.68
C ARG A 28 5.19 7.87 -4.65
N GLN A 29 4.87 8.40 -3.48
CA GLN A 29 4.55 9.83 -3.33
C GLN A 29 5.68 10.72 -3.85
N GLU A 30 6.93 10.31 -3.67
CA GLU A 30 8.10 11.06 -4.11
C GLU A 30 8.45 10.83 -5.59
N MET A 31 7.82 9.87 -6.25
CA MET A 31 8.11 9.52 -7.64
C MET A 31 7.21 10.29 -8.59
N ARG A 32 7.79 10.71 -9.72
CA ARG A 32 7.09 11.50 -10.73
C ARG A 32 5.88 10.79 -11.34
N GLU A 33 5.96 9.47 -11.46
CA GLU A 33 4.93 8.64 -12.11
C GLU A 33 3.69 8.44 -11.25
N TYR A 34 3.76 8.79 -9.97
CA TYR A 34 2.68 8.56 -9.01
C TYR A 34 2.11 9.88 -8.50
N PRO A 35 0.90 9.84 -7.91
CA PRO A 35 0.35 11.01 -7.25
C PRO A 35 1.29 11.54 -6.15
N ASN A 36 1.20 12.81 -5.84
CA ASN A 36 2.13 13.47 -4.92
C ASN A 36 1.60 13.60 -3.49
N THR A 37 0.52 12.93 -3.15
CA THR A 37 0.01 12.85 -1.78
C THR A 37 -0.17 11.41 -1.35
N ILE A 38 -0.04 11.15 -0.05
CA ILE A 38 -0.21 9.81 0.50
C ILE A 38 -1.60 9.25 0.17
N CYS A 39 -2.65 10.04 0.42
CA CYS A 39 -4.02 9.57 0.17
C CYS A 39 -4.28 9.29 -1.29
N ASP A 40 -3.77 10.10 -2.18
CA ASP A 40 -3.94 9.88 -3.62
C ASP A 40 -3.17 8.65 -4.10
N VAL A 41 -2.00 8.37 -3.52
CA VAL A 41 -1.28 7.11 -3.80
C VAL A 41 -2.08 5.91 -3.32
N VAL A 42 -2.59 5.97 -2.09
CA VAL A 42 -3.34 4.86 -1.49
C VAL A 42 -4.65 4.60 -2.24
N HIS A 43 -5.32 5.64 -2.69
CA HIS A 43 -6.61 5.55 -3.38
C HIS A 43 -6.47 5.55 -4.90
N GLN A 44 -5.29 5.28 -5.43
CA GLN A 44 -5.06 5.24 -6.87
C GLN A 44 -5.85 4.09 -7.51
N ALA A 45 -6.64 4.40 -8.54
CA ALA A 45 -7.59 3.46 -9.13
C ALA A 45 -8.11 3.98 -10.46
N GLU A 46 -8.82 3.13 -11.19
CA GLU A 46 -9.74 3.58 -12.24
C GLU A 46 -11.02 4.04 -11.57
N TYR A 47 -11.55 5.20 -11.99
CA TYR A 47 -12.78 5.78 -11.47
C TYR A 47 -13.80 5.89 -12.57
N ARG A 48 -15.07 5.80 -12.19
CA ARG A 48 -16.20 6.07 -13.09
C ARG A 48 -17.20 7.00 -12.41
N GLU A 49 -17.94 7.75 -13.21
CA GLU A 49 -19.01 8.58 -12.71
C GLU A 49 -20.27 7.74 -12.53
N ASN A 50 -20.91 7.83 -11.36
CA ASN A 50 -22.18 7.17 -11.11
C ASN A 50 -23.35 8.06 -11.58
N TRP A 51 -24.58 7.54 -11.42
CA TRP A 51 -25.78 8.26 -11.87
C TRP A 51 -26.04 9.57 -11.11
N LYS A 52 -25.42 9.74 -9.92
CA LYS A 52 -25.51 10.98 -9.14
C LYS A 52 -24.41 11.99 -9.51
N GLY A 53 -23.56 11.67 -10.46
CA GLY A 53 -22.43 12.52 -10.83
C GLY A 53 -21.22 12.39 -9.93
N ASN A 54 -21.17 11.41 -9.01
CA ASN A 54 -20.03 11.18 -8.13
C ASN A 54 -19.03 10.22 -8.77
N MET A 55 -17.74 10.50 -8.59
CA MET A 55 -16.67 9.61 -9.02
C MET A 55 -16.48 8.49 -8.01
N ILE A 56 -16.61 7.25 -8.47
CA ILE A 56 -16.44 6.07 -7.62
C ILE A 56 -15.39 5.14 -8.24
N PRO A 57 -14.61 4.43 -7.41
CA PRO A 57 -13.62 3.49 -7.95
C PRO A 57 -14.29 2.30 -8.62
N VAL A 58 -13.72 1.86 -9.73
CA VAL A 58 -14.17 0.66 -10.43
C VAL A 58 -13.73 -0.56 -9.62
N LYS A 59 -14.65 -1.48 -9.35
CA LYS A 59 -14.40 -2.67 -8.56
C LYS A 59 -13.22 -3.47 -9.12
N HIS A 60 -12.29 -3.85 -8.25
CA HIS A 60 -11.07 -4.62 -8.57
C HIS A 60 -10.09 -3.90 -9.51
N ARG A 61 -10.19 -2.58 -9.64
CA ARG A 61 -9.28 -1.78 -10.47
C ARG A 61 -8.48 -0.77 -9.65
N CYS A 62 -8.15 -1.13 -8.40
CA CYS A 62 -7.38 -0.29 -7.50
C CYS A 62 -5.97 -0.82 -7.33
N GLN A 63 -5.02 0.08 -7.11
CA GLN A 63 -3.63 -0.29 -6.82
C GLN A 63 -3.56 -1.11 -5.52
N PHE A 64 -4.29 -0.67 -4.49
CA PHE A 64 -4.46 -1.44 -3.26
C PHE A 64 -5.85 -2.07 -3.30
N SER A 65 -5.89 -3.39 -3.41
CA SER A 65 -7.13 -4.11 -3.74
C SER A 65 -8.24 -3.91 -2.70
N TYR A 66 -7.89 -3.73 -1.43
CA TYR A 66 -8.90 -3.56 -0.38
C TYR A 66 -9.81 -2.36 -0.65
N PHE A 67 -9.28 -1.32 -1.31
CA PHE A 67 -10.00 -0.06 -1.51
C PHE A 67 -11.24 -0.22 -2.39
N CYS A 68 -11.24 -1.21 -3.28
CA CYS A 68 -12.38 -1.40 -4.19
C CYS A 68 -12.70 -2.89 -4.44
N ASP A 69 -12.55 -3.74 -3.42
CA ASP A 69 -12.88 -5.16 -3.51
C ASP A 69 -14.37 -5.44 -3.29
N GLY A 70 -15.17 -4.40 -3.05
CA GLY A 70 -16.61 -4.52 -2.79
C GLY A 70 -16.97 -4.87 -1.36
N LYS A 71 -15.97 -4.99 -0.48
CA LYS A 71 -16.18 -5.23 0.95
C LYS A 71 -16.06 -3.93 1.72
N PRO A 72 -16.76 -3.78 2.85
CA PRO A 72 -16.60 -2.57 3.68
C PRO A 72 -15.21 -2.53 4.31
N GLU A 73 -14.61 -1.32 4.38
CA GLU A 73 -13.33 -1.09 5.05
C GLU A 73 -13.55 -0.91 6.55
N SER A 74 -14.08 -1.93 7.22
CA SER A 74 -14.30 -1.87 8.65
C SER A 74 -13.08 -2.34 9.42
N ILE A 75 -12.76 -1.61 10.49
CA ILE A 75 -11.66 -1.94 11.39
C ILE A 75 -12.20 -2.88 12.46
N GLU A 76 -11.90 -4.18 12.33
CA GLU A 76 -12.40 -5.21 13.23
C GLU A 76 -11.39 -5.61 14.29
N ASP A 77 -10.09 -5.40 14.03
CA ASP A 77 -9.01 -5.68 14.97
C ASP A 77 -8.41 -4.37 15.46
N SER A 78 -8.87 -3.89 16.61
CA SER A 78 -8.44 -2.61 17.16
C SER A 78 -6.97 -2.61 17.57
N LYS A 79 -6.43 -3.73 18.00
CA LYS A 79 -5.00 -3.83 18.34
C LYS A 79 -4.14 -3.65 17.10
N THR A 80 -4.43 -4.38 16.03
CA THR A 80 -3.70 -4.25 14.77
C THR A 80 -3.86 -2.86 14.17
N TRP A 81 -5.05 -2.26 14.29
CA TRP A 81 -5.27 -0.89 13.85
C TRP A 81 -4.42 0.12 14.61
N ASN A 82 -4.38 0.01 15.94
CA ASN A 82 -3.58 0.91 16.77
C ASN A 82 -2.09 0.78 16.45
N GLU A 83 -1.61 -0.45 16.24
CA GLU A 83 -0.23 -0.70 15.82
C GLU A 83 0.05 -0.10 14.45
N SER A 84 -0.85 -0.29 13.49
CA SER A 84 -0.73 0.27 12.14
C SER A 84 -0.69 1.79 12.17
N TYR A 85 -1.54 2.40 12.99
CA TYR A 85 -1.56 3.86 13.16
C TYR A 85 -0.26 4.38 13.75
N MET A 86 0.28 3.68 14.76
CA MET A 86 1.57 4.05 15.37
C MET A 86 2.71 3.97 14.34
N LEU A 87 2.75 2.89 13.56
CA LEU A 87 3.78 2.72 12.53
C LEU A 87 3.66 3.78 11.45
N ALA A 88 2.44 4.11 11.03
CA ALA A 88 2.21 5.20 10.07
C ALA A 88 2.73 6.53 10.61
N THR A 89 2.50 6.82 11.88
CA THR A 89 3.00 8.04 12.53
C THR A 89 4.52 8.09 12.53
N LEU A 90 5.17 6.98 12.86
CA LEU A 90 6.62 6.89 12.81
C LEU A 90 7.15 7.14 11.39
N LEU A 91 6.51 6.57 10.39
CA LEU A 91 6.91 6.72 8.99
C LEU A 91 6.84 8.17 8.52
N VAL A 92 5.73 8.87 8.79
CA VAL A 92 5.58 10.26 8.35
C VAL A 92 6.51 11.22 9.10
N ASN A 93 6.97 10.84 10.29
CA ASN A 93 7.96 11.60 11.04
C ASN A 93 9.42 11.30 10.62
N GLY A 94 9.61 10.37 9.71
CA GLY A 94 10.90 10.04 9.13
C GLY A 94 11.52 8.79 9.74
N MET A 95 11.65 7.76 8.93
CA MET A 95 12.34 6.52 9.28
C MET A 95 13.22 6.09 8.11
N TYR A 96 14.33 5.43 8.43
CA TYR A 96 15.18 4.85 7.40
C TYR A 96 14.40 3.83 6.56
N ASP A 97 14.50 3.96 5.25
CA ASP A 97 13.84 3.04 4.31
C ASP A 97 14.75 1.85 3.99
N PHE A 98 14.55 0.75 4.71
CA PHE A 98 15.29 -0.48 4.46
C PHE A 98 14.75 -1.29 3.27
N THR A 99 13.73 -0.80 2.57
CA THR A 99 13.33 -1.34 1.26
C THR A 99 14.19 -0.80 0.13
N HIS A 100 15.08 0.13 0.43
CA HIS A 100 16.00 0.75 -0.53
C HIS A 100 15.27 1.42 -1.71
N GLY A 101 14.18 2.10 -1.41
CA GLY A 101 13.42 2.86 -2.40
C GLY A 101 12.42 2.03 -3.18
N ALA A 102 11.95 0.92 -2.63
CA ALA A 102 10.99 0.06 -3.32
C ALA A 102 9.70 0.80 -3.68
N SER A 103 9.20 0.54 -4.86
CA SER A 103 7.94 1.08 -5.39
C SER A 103 6.89 0.00 -5.64
N HIS A 104 7.29 -1.26 -5.60
CA HIS A 104 6.44 -2.41 -5.89
C HIS A 104 6.71 -3.53 -4.91
N TYR A 105 5.69 -4.32 -4.65
CA TYR A 105 5.84 -5.57 -3.91
C TYR A 105 4.73 -6.54 -4.32
N HIS A 106 4.98 -7.82 -4.07
CA HIS A 106 3.97 -8.86 -4.22
C HIS A 106 4.19 -9.95 -3.18
N ASN A 107 3.14 -10.71 -2.92
CA ASN A 107 3.22 -11.91 -2.09
C ASN A 107 4.00 -13.00 -2.83
N ASP A 108 4.75 -13.82 -2.11
CA ASP A 108 5.58 -14.87 -2.69
C ASP A 108 4.80 -16.01 -3.36
N SER A 109 3.47 -16.04 -3.19
CA SER A 109 2.61 -17.01 -3.85
C SER A 109 2.25 -16.64 -5.29
N VAL A 110 2.60 -15.45 -5.75
CA VAL A 110 2.31 -14.97 -7.11
C VAL A 110 3.60 -14.47 -7.78
N HIS A 111 3.57 -14.40 -9.10
CA HIS A 111 4.67 -13.84 -9.88
C HIS A 111 4.10 -12.89 -10.94
N PRO A 112 3.88 -11.60 -10.61
CA PRO A 112 3.36 -10.65 -11.57
C PRO A 112 4.36 -10.39 -12.70
N TYR A 113 3.83 -10.08 -13.89
CA TYR A 113 4.66 -9.88 -15.07
C TYR A 113 5.73 -8.80 -14.89
N TRP A 114 5.41 -7.74 -14.12
CA TRP A 114 6.35 -6.64 -13.91
C TRP A 114 7.55 -7.04 -13.04
N ALA A 115 7.47 -8.13 -12.29
CA ALA A 115 8.55 -8.57 -11.40
C ALA A 115 9.83 -8.91 -12.18
N ASP A 116 9.71 -9.35 -13.43
CA ASP A 116 10.86 -9.64 -14.27
C ASP A 116 11.51 -8.39 -14.87
N HIS A 117 10.87 -7.23 -14.75
CA HIS A 117 11.33 -5.97 -15.33
C HIS A 117 11.85 -4.98 -14.30
N LEU A 118 11.80 -5.31 -13.01
CA LEU A 118 12.25 -4.45 -11.93
C LEU A 118 13.36 -5.12 -11.12
N TYR A 119 14.14 -4.31 -10.40
CA TYR A 119 15.17 -4.81 -9.50
C TYR A 119 14.54 -5.25 -8.18
N LYS A 120 14.80 -6.48 -7.77
CA LYS A 120 14.44 -6.98 -6.46
C LYS A 120 15.34 -6.33 -5.42
N THR A 121 14.75 -5.69 -4.43
CA THR A 121 15.51 -4.98 -3.39
C THR A 121 15.64 -5.81 -2.11
N VAL A 122 14.55 -6.34 -1.60
CA VAL A 122 14.53 -7.09 -0.34
C VAL A 122 13.31 -8.00 -0.27
N THR A 123 13.42 -9.07 0.47
CA THR A 123 12.27 -9.92 0.86
C THR A 123 12.07 -9.76 2.36
N ILE A 124 10.86 -9.43 2.77
CA ILE A 124 10.48 -9.26 4.17
C ILE A 124 9.20 -10.06 4.40
N ASP A 125 9.23 -10.99 5.36
CA ASP A 125 8.14 -11.94 5.57
C ASP A 125 7.87 -12.69 4.26
N ASN A 126 6.62 -12.69 3.79
CA ASN A 126 6.27 -13.32 2.51
C ASN A 126 6.08 -12.30 1.37
N HIS A 127 6.57 -11.08 1.54
CA HIS A 127 6.53 -10.04 0.51
C HIS A 127 7.90 -9.84 -0.12
N ILE A 128 7.93 -9.74 -1.45
CA ILE A 128 9.13 -9.45 -2.23
C ILE A 128 9.00 -8.03 -2.79
N PHE A 129 10.00 -7.19 -2.52
CA PHE A 129 10.00 -5.77 -2.87
C PHE A 129 10.90 -5.48 -4.05
N TYR A 130 10.49 -4.52 -4.88
CA TYR A 130 11.18 -4.15 -6.13
C TYR A 130 11.24 -2.63 -6.30
N LYS A 131 12.21 -2.26 -7.10
CA LYS A 131 12.45 -0.87 -7.42
C LYS A 131 12.58 -0.64 -8.92
#